data_685d9db961c3f02f3e4f26012c5f6c85
#
_entry.id   685d9db961c3f02f3e4f26012c5f6c85
#
_cell.length_a   1.000
_cell.length_b   1.000
_cell.length_c   1.000
_cell.angle_alpha   90.00
_cell.angle_beta   90.00
_cell.angle_gamma   90.00
#
_symmetry.space_group_name_H-M   'P 1'
#
loop_
_entity.id
_entity.type
_entity.pdbx_description
1 polymer ?
#
loop_
_entity_poly.entity_id
_entity_poly.type
_entity_poly.pdbx_seq_one_letter_code
_entity_poly.pdbx_strand_id
1 'polypeptide(L)'
;IKFFITGKEYEVTEVGVFEPKPVMQNELLAGDVGYICASIKNVSETKVGDTITNALNPTNNPLPGYKEVKPVVFSGIFCVDGADYDELKDALEKLKLNDASLEYEPEVSQALGFGFRCGFLGLLHMEIIQERLEREFDLDLITTAPSVCYKVHTTTGETLLVSNPADLPKPQEIDYMEEPITRVNIFTPPQYVGNLMELAQEKRGEHKDLQYLDKNRCQLVY
;
A
#
# COMPACT_ATOMS: atom_id res chain seq x y z
N ILE A 1 11.61 -25.34 0.19
CA ILE A 1 10.77 -24.48 1.05
C ILE A 1 9.35 -24.47 0.55
N LYS A 2 8.42 -24.12 1.45
CA LYS A 2 7.01 -23.94 1.14
C LYS A 2 6.53 -22.61 1.72
N PHE A 3 5.82 -21.83 0.93
CA PHE A 3 5.14 -20.62 1.37
C PHE A 3 3.79 -20.98 1.98
N PHE A 4 3.50 -20.46 3.17
CA PHE A 4 2.30 -20.84 3.91
C PHE A 4 1.00 -20.34 3.27
N ILE A 5 0.97 -19.06 2.84
CA ILE A 5 -0.23 -18.43 2.28
C ILE A 5 -0.53 -18.97 0.87
N THR A 6 0.49 -19.02 0.00
CA THR A 6 0.30 -19.43 -1.40
C THR A 6 0.33 -20.95 -1.59
N GLY A 7 0.88 -21.69 -0.61
CA GLY A 7 1.07 -23.14 -0.67
C GLY A 7 2.11 -23.58 -1.69
N LYS A 8 2.80 -22.66 -2.37
CA LYS A 8 3.79 -22.95 -3.40
C LYS A 8 5.10 -23.47 -2.79
N GLU A 9 5.74 -24.37 -3.50
CA GLU A 9 6.99 -25.02 -3.08
C GLU A 9 8.10 -24.68 -4.07
N TYR A 10 9.30 -24.39 -3.53
CA TYR A 10 10.47 -24.03 -4.33
C TYR A 10 11.73 -24.66 -3.74
N GLU A 11 12.69 -24.96 -4.62
CA GLU A 11 14.00 -25.39 -4.20
C GLU A 11 14.89 -24.19 -3.89
N VAL A 12 15.49 -24.19 -2.70
CA VAL A 12 16.43 -23.15 -2.27
C VAL A 12 17.78 -23.40 -2.93
N THR A 13 18.29 -22.38 -3.62
CA THR A 13 19.60 -22.44 -4.27
C THR A 13 20.69 -21.79 -3.43
N GLU A 14 20.31 -20.77 -2.63
CA GLU A 14 21.26 -20.04 -1.79
C GLU A 14 20.54 -19.43 -0.58
N VAL A 15 21.24 -19.35 0.55
CA VAL A 15 20.86 -18.57 1.73
C VAL A 15 22.05 -17.76 2.21
N GLY A 16 21.81 -16.62 2.85
CA GLY A 16 22.87 -15.78 3.36
C GLY A 16 22.36 -14.55 4.12
N VAL A 17 23.31 -13.72 4.52
CA VAL A 17 23.08 -12.46 5.24
C VAL A 17 23.72 -11.29 4.49
N PHE A 18 23.33 -10.05 4.84
CA PHE A 18 23.95 -8.85 4.30
C PHE A 18 24.94 -8.23 5.31
N GLU A 19 26.26 -8.20 4.95
CA GLU A 19 27.36 -7.65 5.78
C GLU A 19 28.31 -6.74 4.96
N PRO A 20 28.03 -5.52 4.66
CA PRO A 20 26.90 -4.90 3.95
C PRO A 20 26.66 -5.47 2.54
N LYS A 21 27.54 -6.36 2.06
CA LYS A 21 27.37 -7.13 0.83
C LYS A 21 26.73 -8.49 1.15
N PRO A 22 26.08 -9.14 0.19
CA PRO A 22 25.59 -10.49 0.37
C PRO A 22 26.74 -11.45 0.74
N VAL A 23 26.57 -12.20 1.83
CA VAL A 23 27.50 -13.25 2.29
C VAL A 23 26.72 -14.54 2.39
N MET A 24 27.09 -15.50 1.54
CA MET A 24 26.46 -16.83 1.52
C MET A 24 26.74 -17.55 2.83
N GLN A 25 25.72 -18.21 3.36
CA GLN A 25 25.79 -19.07 4.54
C GLN A 25 25.17 -20.44 4.27
N ASN A 26 25.46 -21.41 5.10
CA ASN A 26 24.87 -22.76 5.00
C ASN A 26 23.46 -22.81 5.56
N GLU A 27 23.14 -21.95 6.53
CA GLU A 27 21.85 -21.89 7.23
C GLU A 27 21.60 -20.51 7.80
N LEU A 28 20.34 -20.21 8.08
CA LEU A 28 19.89 -19.05 8.86
C LEU A 28 19.37 -19.58 10.19
N LEU A 29 19.87 -19.02 11.29
CA LEU A 29 19.48 -19.38 12.65
C LEU A 29 18.31 -18.52 13.15
N ALA A 30 17.70 -18.92 14.24
CA ALA A 30 16.63 -18.15 14.87
C ALA A 30 17.14 -16.78 15.34
N GLY A 31 16.51 -15.72 14.85
CA GLY A 31 16.91 -14.32 15.09
C GLY A 31 17.75 -13.71 13.97
N ASP A 32 18.24 -14.50 13.03
CA ASP A 32 18.97 -13.97 11.88
C ASP A 32 18.03 -13.23 10.90
N VAL A 33 18.58 -12.17 10.31
CA VAL A 33 17.99 -11.46 9.19
C VAL A 33 18.87 -11.68 7.96
N GLY A 34 18.30 -12.30 6.93
CA GLY A 34 19.06 -12.71 5.76
C GLY A 34 18.21 -12.76 4.49
N TYR A 35 18.75 -13.42 3.46
CA TYR A 35 18.08 -13.63 2.19
C TYR A 35 18.03 -15.11 1.84
N ILE A 36 17.05 -15.47 1.03
CA ILE A 36 16.88 -16.81 0.46
C ILE A 36 16.68 -16.63 -1.04
N CYS A 37 17.51 -17.30 -1.84
CA CYS A 37 17.31 -17.42 -3.27
C CYS A 37 16.67 -18.76 -3.59
N ALA A 38 15.63 -18.74 -4.41
CA ALA A 38 14.93 -19.92 -4.89
C ALA A 38 14.51 -19.71 -6.35
N SER A 39 14.20 -20.77 -7.07
CA SER A 39 13.84 -20.70 -8.49
C SER A 39 12.42 -20.16 -8.70
N ILE A 40 12.11 -18.99 -8.14
CA ILE A 40 10.82 -18.32 -8.24
C ILE A 40 10.77 -17.53 -9.53
N LYS A 41 9.88 -17.91 -10.45
CA LYS A 41 9.74 -17.27 -11.76
C LYS A 41 8.75 -16.11 -11.75
N ASN A 42 7.76 -16.16 -10.87
CA ASN A 42 6.71 -15.17 -10.78
C ASN A 42 6.65 -14.61 -9.36
N VAL A 43 6.97 -13.33 -9.19
CA VAL A 43 7.01 -12.65 -7.90
C VAL A 43 5.63 -12.57 -7.25
N SER A 44 4.55 -12.57 -8.02
CA SER A 44 3.18 -12.61 -7.49
C SER A 44 2.86 -13.87 -6.66
N GLU A 45 3.69 -14.90 -6.78
CA GLU A 45 3.58 -16.15 -5.99
C GLU A 45 4.18 -16.03 -4.59
N THR A 46 4.83 -14.91 -4.29
CA THR A 46 5.38 -14.60 -2.97
C THR A 46 4.70 -13.34 -2.41
N LYS A 47 4.34 -13.37 -1.13
CA LYS A 47 3.75 -12.22 -0.44
C LYS A 47 4.65 -11.77 0.70
N VAL A 48 4.80 -10.47 0.88
CA VAL A 48 5.46 -9.90 2.06
C VAL A 48 4.64 -10.27 3.31
N GLY A 49 5.34 -10.73 4.35
CA GLY A 49 4.70 -11.22 5.58
C GLY A 49 4.26 -12.68 5.54
N ASP A 50 4.54 -13.42 4.46
CA ASP A 50 4.29 -14.85 4.43
C ASP A 50 5.26 -15.62 5.34
N THR A 51 4.83 -16.77 5.83
CA THR A 51 5.66 -17.71 6.58
C THR A 51 6.25 -18.74 5.63
N ILE A 52 7.58 -18.83 5.62
CA ILE A 52 8.32 -19.84 4.88
C ILE A 52 8.56 -21.03 5.82
N THR A 53 8.23 -22.23 5.37
CA THR A 53 8.36 -23.47 6.13
C THR A 53 9.04 -24.57 5.32
N ASN A 54 9.39 -25.67 5.99
CA ASN A 54 9.93 -26.84 5.31
C ASN A 54 8.85 -27.53 4.48
N ALA A 55 9.13 -27.84 3.21
CA ALA A 55 8.17 -28.49 2.32
C ALA A 55 7.84 -29.93 2.74
N LEU A 56 8.83 -30.66 3.33
CA LEU A 56 8.65 -32.06 3.76
C LEU A 56 7.95 -32.17 5.12
N ASN A 57 8.09 -31.14 5.98
CA ASN A 57 7.47 -31.09 7.29
C ASN A 57 6.95 -29.68 7.56
N PRO A 58 5.87 -29.25 6.89
CA PRO A 58 5.36 -27.89 6.99
C PRO A 58 4.76 -27.62 8.38
N THR A 59 4.89 -26.36 8.83
CA THR A 59 4.18 -25.90 10.02
C THR A 59 2.68 -25.84 9.78
N ASN A 60 1.90 -26.09 10.83
CA ASN A 60 0.44 -25.93 10.77
C ASN A 60 -0.03 -24.50 11.09
N ASN A 61 0.85 -23.66 11.64
CA ASN A 61 0.50 -22.31 12.05
C ASN A 61 1.51 -21.31 11.45
N PRO A 62 1.04 -20.23 10.79
CA PRO A 62 1.92 -19.16 10.36
C PRO A 62 2.44 -18.37 11.56
N LEU A 63 3.55 -17.66 11.37
CA LEU A 63 4.05 -16.71 12.36
C LEU A 63 3.04 -15.56 12.52
N PRO A 64 2.68 -15.19 13.76
CA PRO A 64 1.71 -14.12 14.00
C PRO A 64 2.33 -12.73 13.79
N GLY A 65 1.47 -11.73 13.58
CA GLY A 65 1.85 -10.31 13.61
C GLY A 65 1.90 -9.62 12.26
N TYR A 66 1.95 -10.34 11.16
CA TYR A 66 1.88 -9.76 9.83
C TYR A 66 0.43 -9.57 9.39
N LYS A 67 0.11 -8.36 8.93
CA LYS A 67 -1.20 -8.02 8.39
C LYS A 67 -1.01 -7.48 6.97
N GLU A 68 -1.91 -7.85 6.08
CA GLU A 68 -1.97 -7.26 4.76
C GLU A 68 -2.32 -5.77 4.90
N VAL A 69 -1.47 -4.92 4.36
CA VAL A 69 -1.67 -3.47 4.37
C VAL A 69 -2.54 -3.13 3.16
N LYS A 70 -3.65 -2.44 3.40
CA LYS A 70 -4.58 -2.03 2.34
C LYS A 70 -4.35 -0.56 1.98
N PRO A 71 -4.42 -0.21 0.69
CA PRO A 71 -4.35 1.17 0.27
C PRO A 71 -5.55 1.96 0.82
N VAL A 72 -5.30 3.24 1.13
CA VAL A 72 -6.31 4.17 1.65
C VAL A 72 -6.50 5.40 0.78
N VAL A 73 -5.58 5.65 -0.14
CA VAL A 73 -5.62 6.75 -1.11
C VAL A 73 -5.51 6.16 -2.50
N PHE A 74 -6.36 6.61 -3.41
CA PHE A 74 -6.38 6.16 -4.79
C PHE A 74 -6.21 7.35 -5.73
N SER A 75 -5.40 7.17 -6.78
CA SER A 75 -5.18 8.17 -7.83
C SER A 75 -4.95 7.47 -9.16
N GLY A 76 -5.46 8.05 -10.23
CA GLY A 76 -5.12 7.62 -11.58
C GLY A 76 -3.76 8.18 -11.98
N ILE A 77 -2.92 7.35 -12.59
CA ILE A 77 -1.63 7.72 -13.18
C ILE A 77 -1.73 7.50 -14.69
N PHE A 78 -1.46 8.53 -15.46
CA PHE A 78 -1.51 8.53 -16.91
C PHE A 78 -0.21 9.11 -17.47
N CYS A 79 0.25 8.64 -18.62
CA CYS A 79 1.35 9.28 -19.34
C CYS A 79 0.87 10.51 -20.09
N VAL A 80 1.73 11.52 -20.19
CA VAL A 80 1.49 12.70 -21.04
C VAL A 80 1.41 12.27 -22.50
N ASP A 81 2.32 11.38 -22.94
CA ASP A 81 2.25 10.70 -24.22
C ASP A 81 1.61 9.30 -24.05
N GLY A 82 0.51 9.05 -24.73
CA GLY A 82 -0.16 7.76 -24.70
C GLY A 82 0.67 6.59 -25.27
N ALA A 83 1.74 6.87 -25.98
CA ALA A 83 2.68 5.85 -26.46
C ALA A 83 3.46 5.17 -25.33
N ASP A 84 3.66 5.86 -24.20
CA ASP A 84 4.44 5.39 -23.06
C ASP A 84 3.64 4.48 -22.10
N TYR A 85 2.40 4.14 -22.45
CA TYR A 85 1.53 3.29 -21.61
C TYR A 85 2.17 1.94 -21.26
N ASP A 86 2.80 1.27 -22.21
CA ASP A 86 3.45 -0.03 -22.00
C ASP A 86 4.70 0.13 -21.10
N GLU A 87 5.43 1.24 -21.22
CA GLU A 87 6.56 1.57 -20.35
C GLU A 87 6.10 1.86 -18.91
N LEU A 88 5.00 2.58 -18.75
CA LEU A 88 4.39 2.80 -17.43
C LEU A 88 3.97 1.49 -16.78
N LYS A 89 3.37 0.57 -17.54
CA LYS A 89 3.00 -0.75 -17.06
C LYS A 89 4.20 -1.53 -16.55
N ASP A 90 5.26 -1.61 -17.36
CA ASP A 90 6.50 -2.30 -17.00
C ASP A 90 7.18 -1.66 -15.77
N ALA A 91 7.13 -0.33 -15.67
CA ALA A 91 7.65 0.41 -14.52
C ALA A 91 6.88 0.09 -13.23
N LEU A 92 5.54 0.08 -13.28
CA LEU A 92 4.70 -0.31 -12.14
C LEU A 92 4.94 -1.75 -11.71
N GLU A 93 5.09 -2.69 -12.66
CA GLU A 93 5.43 -4.08 -12.37
C GLU A 93 6.79 -4.18 -11.64
N LYS A 94 7.81 -3.44 -12.08
CA LYS A 94 9.12 -3.40 -11.42
C LYS A 94 9.06 -2.76 -10.04
N LEU A 95 8.32 -1.65 -9.88
CA LEU A 95 8.14 -1.02 -8.57
C LEU A 95 7.44 -1.94 -7.56
N LYS A 96 6.45 -2.68 -8.01
CA LYS A 96 5.72 -3.64 -7.16
C LYS A 96 6.61 -4.75 -6.60
N LEU A 97 7.73 -5.08 -7.26
CA LEU A 97 8.71 -6.04 -6.74
C LEU A 97 9.35 -5.56 -5.42
N ASN A 98 9.51 -4.25 -5.28
CA ASN A 98 10.13 -3.63 -4.10
C ASN A 98 9.12 -3.04 -3.13
N ASP A 99 7.89 -2.79 -3.59
CA ASP A 99 6.81 -2.22 -2.81
C ASP A 99 5.54 -3.06 -2.92
N ALA A 100 5.39 -3.99 -1.98
CA ALA A 100 4.25 -4.89 -1.94
C ALA A 100 2.91 -4.18 -1.59
N SER A 101 2.98 -2.93 -1.10
CA SER A 101 1.80 -2.13 -0.76
C SER A 101 1.23 -1.36 -1.95
N LEU A 102 1.97 -1.26 -3.05
CA LEU A 102 1.49 -0.68 -4.29
C LEU A 102 0.49 -1.62 -4.96
N GLU A 103 -0.75 -1.17 -5.08
CA GLU A 103 -1.79 -1.82 -5.87
C GLU A 103 -2.08 -0.98 -7.10
N TYR A 104 -2.30 -1.61 -8.23
CA TYR A 104 -2.69 -0.91 -9.46
C TYR A 104 -3.57 -1.80 -10.35
N GLU A 105 -4.47 -1.16 -11.06
CA GLU A 105 -5.34 -1.77 -12.06
C GLU A 105 -5.45 -0.86 -13.28
N PRO A 106 -5.66 -1.40 -14.48
CA PRO A 106 -5.85 -0.59 -15.68
C PRO A 106 -7.07 0.35 -15.53
N GLU A 107 -6.90 1.59 -15.95
CA GLU A 107 -7.95 2.61 -15.96
C GLU A 107 -8.00 3.29 -17.33
N VAL A 108 -9.20 3.66 -17.76
CA VAL A 108 -9.41 4.41 -19.01
C VAL A 108 -10.14 5.69 -18.70
N SER A 109 -9.50 6.82 -19.00
CA SER A 109 -10.09 8.13 -18.89
C SER A 109 -10.50 8.64 -20.27
N GLN A 110 -11.68 9.24 -20.40
CA GLN A 110 -12.12 9.87 -21.66
C GLN A 110 -11.23 11.05 -22.05
N ALA A 111 -10.62 11.74 -21.09
CA ALA A 111 -9.79 12.90 -21.32
C ALA A 111 -8.29 12.57 -21.44
N LEU A 112 -7.80 11.55 -20.69
CA LEU A 112 -6.38 11.24 -20.56
C LEU A 112 -5.98 9.93 -21.27
N GLY A 113 -6.95 9.16 -21.78
CA GLY A 113 -6.68 7.88 -22.44
C GLY A 113 -6.46 6.74 -21.47
N PHE A 114 -5.53 5.86 -21.81
CA PHE A 114 -5.18 4.68 -21.00
C PHE A 114 -4.18 5.03 -19.90
N GLY A 115 -4.38 4.48 -18.72
CA GLY A 115 -3.51 4.64 -17.55
C GLY A 115 -3.78 3.56 -16.52
N PHE A 116 -3.39 3.85 -15.28
CA PHE A 116 -3.58 2.93 -14.17
C PHE A 116 -4.18 3.65 -12.97
N ARG A 117 -5.17 3.03 -12.36
CA ARG A 117 -5.65 3.39 -11.04
C ARG A 117 -4.74 2.75 -10.01
N CYS A 118 -4.06 3.57 -9.24
CA CYS A 118 -3.11 3.12 -8.24
C CYS A 118 -3.64 3.37 -6.82
N GLY A 119 -3.40 2.40 -5.95
CA GLY A 119 -3.72 2.47 -4.52
C GLY A 119 -2.45 2.67 -3.69
N PHE A 120 -2.49 3.61 -2.75
CA PHE A 120 -1.36 4.04 -1.93
C PHE A 120 -1.70 4.03 -0.45
N LEU A 121 -0.68 3.90 0.41
CA LEU A 121 -0.81 3.97 1.87
C LEU A 121 -1.12 5.39 2.38
N GLY A 122 -0.92 6.39 1.55
CA GLY A 122 -1.14 7.79 1.85
C GLY A 122 -0.53 8.70 0.80
N LEU A 123 -0.67 10.01 0.95
CA LEU A 123 -0.16 10.99 0.00
C LEU A 123 1.36 10.93 -0.16
N LEU A 124 2.11 10.79 0.92
CA LEU A 124 3.58 10.66 0.85
C LEU A 124 4.00 9.42 0.05
N HIS A 125 3.31 8.29 0.22
CA HIS A 125 3.58 7.10 -0.58
C HIS A 125 3.30 7.36 -2.07
N MET A 126 2.20 8.04 -2.39
CA MET A 126 1.86 8.44 -3.77
C MET A 126 2.96 9.32 -4.39
N GLU A 127 3.42 10.34 -3.65
CA GLU A 127 4.50 11.23 -4.10
C GLU A 127 5.81 10.47 -4.36
N ILE A 128 6.18 9.54 -3.47
CA ILE A 128 7.39 8.72 -3.64
C ILE A 128 7.28 7.84 -4.90
N ILE A 129 6.15 7.17 -5.11
CA ILE A 129 5.95 6.33 -6.29
C ILE A 129 5.98 7.17 -7.57
N GLN A 130 5.32 8.33 -7.59
CA GLN A 130 5.35 9.25 -8.72
C GLN A 130 6.78 9.70 -9.04
N GLU A 131 7.52 10.21 -8.06
CA GLU A 131 8.92 10.63 -8.20
C GLU A 131 9.82 9.49 -8.73
N ARG A 132 9.59 8.26 -8.28
CA ARG A 132 10.33 7.10 -8.77
C ARG A 132 10.00 6.78 -10.22
N LEU A 133 8.74 6.81 -10.61
CA LEU A 133 8.33 6.62 -12.01
C LEU A 133 8.94 7.66 -12.93
N GLU A 134 8.93 8.93 -12.52
CA GLU A 134 9.51 10.04 -13.28
C GLU A 134 11.04 9.95 -13.38
N ARG A 135 11.74 9.65 -12.27
CA ARG A 135 13.22 9.70 -12.21
C ARG A 135 13.92 8.40 -12.60
N GLU A 136 13.35 7.24 -12.24
CA GLU A 136 14.00 5.96 -12.52
C GLU A 136 13.64 5.41 -13.91
N PHE A 137 12.45 5.81 -14.43
CA PHE A 137 11.92 5.31 -15.70
C PHE A 137 11.72 6.39 -16.77
N ASP A 138 12.07 7.66 -16.45
CA ASP A 138 12.00 8.80 -17.38
C ASP A 138 10.60 9.01 -18.00
N LEU A 139 9.56 8.84 -17.17
CA LEU A 139 8.16 8.95 -17.59
C LEU A 139 7.60 10.34 -17.24
N ASP A 140 6.95 11.00 -18.21
CA ASP A 140 6.15 12.19 -17.96
C ASP A 140 4.72 11.82 -17.58
N LEU A 141 4.32 12.14 -16.34
CA LEU A 141 3.08 11.65 -15.76
C LEU A 141 2.06 12.74 -15.44
N ILE A 142 0.79 12.38 -15.60
CA ILE A 142 -0.36 13.13 -15.10
C ILE A 142 -1.02 12.30 -14.00
N THR A 143 -1.10 12.86 -12.80
CA THR A 143 -1.80 12.23 -11.67
C THR A 143 -3.15 12.91 -11.46
N THR A 144 -4.19 12.12 -11.24
CA THR A 144 -5.51 12.67 -10.87
C THR A 144 -5.55 13.06 -9.39
N ALA A 145 -6.50 13.91 -9.02
CA ALA A 145 -6.70 14.24 -7.62
C ALA A 145 -6.92 12.96 -6.78
N PRO A 146 -6.20 12.81 -5.66
CA PRO A 146 -6.34 11.63 -4.83
C PRO A 146 -7.74 11.52 -4.23
N SER A 147 -8.26 10.31 -4.17
CA SER A 147 -9.57 9.97 -3.63
C SER A 147 -9.46 8.82 -2.63
N VAL A 148 -10.52 8.62 -1.86
CA VAL A 148 -10.68 7.48 -0.96
C VAL A 148 -11.70 6.51 -1.54
N CYS A 149 -11.74 5.28 -1.01
CA CYS A 149 -12.77 4.32 -1.38
C CYS A 149 -14.03 4.56 -0.53
N TYR A 150 -15.14 4.85 -1.19
CA TYR A 150 -16.45 5.00 -0.55
C TYR A 150 -17.23 3.68 -0.57
N LYS A 151 -18.01 3.44 0.47
CA LYS A 151 -19.07 2.42 0.42
C LYS A 151 -20.37 3.11 0.02
N VAL A 152 -20.91 2.70 -1.10
CA VAL A 152 -22.17 3.22 -1.64
C VAL A 152 -23.26 2.18 -1.43
N HIS A 153 -24.25 2.53 -0.65
CA HIS A 153 -25.43 1.70 -0.44
C HIS A 153 -26.51 2.13 -1.42
N THR A 154 -26.94 1.18 -2.24
CA THR A 154 -27.95 1.45 -3.27
C THR A 154 -29.35 1.25 -2.72
N THR A 155 -30.33 1.90 -3.37
CA THR A 155 -31.77 1.73 -3.07
C THR A 155 -32.26 0.30 -3.29
N THR A 156 -31.50 -0.52 -4.03
CA THR A 156 -31.78 -1.95 -4.23
C THR A 156 -31.23 -2.84 -3.12
N GLY A 157 -30.48 -2.28 -2.14
CA GLY A 157 -29.89 -2.98 -1.01
C GLY A 157 -28.51 -3.57 -1.28
N GLU A 158 -27.89 -3.26 -2.41
CA GLU A 158 -26.50 -3.63 -2.72
C GLU A 158 -25.53 -2.64 -2.10
N THR A 159 -24.34 -3.12 -1.72
CA THR A 159 -23.23 -2.29 -1.23
C THR A 159 -22.07 -2.36 -2.22
N LEU A 160 -21.71 -1.23 -2.80
CA LEU A 160 -20.63 -1.09 -3.76
C LEU A 160 -19.43 -0.40 -3.09
N LEU A 161 -18.22 -0.86 -3.42
CA LEU A 161 -16.98 -0.17 -3.07
C LEU A 161 -16.56 0.66 -4.27
N VAL A 162 -16.58 1.99 -4.13
CA VAL A 162 -16.29 2.93 -5.21
C VAL A 162 -15.05 3.72 -4.86
N SER A 163 -13.98 3.47 -5.59
CA SER A 163 -12.72 4.23 -5.51
C SER A 163 -12.59 5.25 -6.64
N ASN A 164 -13.25 4.99 -7.78
CA ASN A 164 -13.25 5.86 -8.95
C ASN A 164 -14.57 6.63 -9.05
N PRO A 165 -14.56 7.96 -9.12
CA PRO A 165 -15.80 8.76 -9.29
C PRO A 165 -16.61 8.40 -10.54
N ALA A 166 -15.97 7.84 -11.59
CA ALA A 166 -16.65 7.42 -12.81
C ALA A 166 -17.59 6.21 -12.59
N ASP A 167 -17.32 5.39 -11.56
CA ASP A 167 -18.10 4.21 -11.23
C ASP A 167 -19.26 4.50 -10.24
N LEU A 168 -19.43 5.79 -9.88
CA LEU A 168 -20.48 6.19 -8.96
C LEU A 168 -21.85 5.96 -9.61
N PRO A 169 -22.78 5.24 -8.95
CA PRO A 169 -24.16 5.09 -9.43
C PRO A 169 -24.85 6.43 -9.59
N LYS A 170 -25.95 6.45 -10.35
CA LYS A 170 -26.75 7.66 -10.48
C LYS A 170 -27.31 8.10 -9.11
N PRO A 171 -27.44 9.39 -8.83
CA PRO A 171 -27.91 9.91 -7.53
C PRO A 171 -29.22 9.29 -7.04
N GLN A 172 -30.11 8.89 -7.97
CA GLN A 172 -31.40 8.28 -7.67
C GLN A 172 -31.29 6.80 -7.22
N GLU A 173 -30.17 6.16 -7.51
CA GLU A 173 -29.88 4.77 -7.17
C GLU A 173 -29.12 4.66 -5.84
N ILE A 174 -28.67 5.80 -5.28
CA ILE A 174 -27.91 5.87 -4.02
C ILE A 174 -28.85 6.15 -2.88
N ASP A 175 -28.84 5.29 -1.85
CA ASP A 175 -29.55 5.51 -0.58
C ASP A 175 -28.68 6.37 0.34
N TYR A 176 -27.45 5.91 0.65
CA TYR A 176 -26.45 6.67 1.39
C TYR A 176 -25.03 6.21 1.06
N MET A 177 -24.05 7.00 1.47
CA MET A 177 -22.62 6.69 1.29
C MET A 177 -21.89 6.77 2.62
N GLU A 178 -20.92 5.86 2.81
CA GLU A 178 -19.99 5.88 3.92
C GLU A 178 -18.60 6.28 3.44
N GLU A 179 -17.98 7.22 4.16
CA GLU A 179 -16.61 7.66 3.98
C GLU A 179 -15.71 6.97 5.01
N PRO A 180 -14.50 6.47 4.64
CA PRO A 180 -13.60 5.89 5.60
C PRO A 180 -13.07 6.95 6.57
N ILE A 181 -13.09 6.64 7.86
CA ILE A 181 -12.55 7.47 8.93
C ILE A 181 -11.34 6.78 9.53
N THR A 182 -10.24 7.54 9.71
CA THR A 182 -8.98 7.04 10.27
C THR A 182 -8.79 7.60 11.68
N ARG A 183 -8.37 6.75 12.62
CA ARG A 183 -7.87 7.20 13.91
C ARG A 183 -6.42 7.67 13.77
N VAL A 184 -6.17 8.92 14.11
CA VAL A 184 -4.85 9.55 14.03
C VAL A 184 -4.29 9.75 15.43
N ASN A 185 -3.08 9.24 15.68
CA ASN A 185 -2.33 9.47 16.90
C ASN A 185 -1.15 10.39 16.58
N ILE A 186 -1.13 11.59 17.16
CA ILE A 186 -0.13 12.61 16.92
C ILE A 186 0.72 12.76 18.19
N PHE A 187 2.01 12.48 18.10
CA PHE A 187 2.96 12.72 19.19
C PHE A 187 3.70 14.03 18.93
N THR A 188 3.61 14.96 19.89
CA THR A 188 4.14 16.31 19.70
C THR A 188 4.60 16.92 21.02
N PRO A 189 5.55 17.88 20.98
CA PRO A 189 5.80 18.76 22.14
C PRO A 189 4.56 19.61 22.49
N PRO A 190 4.34 19.91 23.78
CA PRO A 190 3.14 20.63 24.25
C PRO A 190 2.92 21.98 23.56
N GLN A 191 3.96 22.66 23.15
CA GLN A 191 3.91 23.98 22.49
C GLN A 191 3.15 23.97 21.14
N TYR A 192 3.06 22.82 20.48
CA TYR A 192 2.38 22.69 19.17
C TYR A 192 0.94 22.16 19.26
N VAL A 193 0.48 21.81 20.47
CA VAL A 193 -0.88 21.22 20.67
C VAL A 193 -1.96 22.13 20.10
N GLY A 194 -1.90 23.45 20.39
CA GLY A 194 -2.90 24.39 19.89
C GLY A 194 -2.99 24.44 18.36
N ASN A 195 -1.84 24.53 17.69
CA ASN A 195 -1.78 24.59 16.23
C ASN A 195 -2.30 23.29 15.59
N LEU A 196 -1.99 22.15 16.20
CA LEU A 196 -2.45 20.84 15.72
C LEU A 196 -3.95 20.64 15.96
N MET A 197 -4.50 21.17 17.06
CA MET A 197 -5.95 21.15 17.31
C MET A 197 -6.70 21.99 16.29
N GLU A 198 -6.19 23.18 15.96
CA GLU A 198 -6.76 24.04 14.93
C GLU A 198 -6.73 23.36 13.55
N LEU A 199 -5.57 22.83 13.15
CA LEU A 199 -5.42 22.10 11.89
C LEU A 199 -6.38 20.89 11.82
N ALA A 200 -6.48 20.11 12.89
CA ALA A 200 -7.38 18.95 12.91
C ALA A 200 -8.85 19.38 12.77
N GLN A 201 -9.24 20.48 13.41
CA GLN A 201 -10.59 21.01 13.30
C GLN A 201 -10.90 21.51 11.87
N GLU A 202 -9.96 22.21 11.23
CA GLU A 202 -10.11 22.61 9.83
C GLU A 202 -10.30 21.41 8.88
N LYS A 203 -9.66 20.26 9.21
CA LYS A 203 -9.75 19.01 8.45
C LYS A 203 -10.89 18.10 8.91
N ARG A 204 -11.88 18.62 9.64
CA ARG A 204 -13.04 17.88 10.16
C ARG A 204 -12.65 16.76 11.15
N GLY A 205 -11.51 16.89 11.81
CA GLY A 205 -11.06 15.94 12.82
C GLY A 205 -11.89 16.04 14.10
N GLU A 206 -12.31 14.90 14.61
CA GLU A 206 -12.99 14.81 15.92
C GLU A 206 -11.97 14.51 17.00
N HIS A 207 -11.81 15.42 17.96
CA HIS A 207 -10.96 15.21 19.12
C HIS A 207 -11.47 14.05 19.98
N LYS A 208 -10.62 13.06 20.27
CA LYS A 208 -10.95 11.91 21.11
C LYS A 208 -10.25 11.94 22.47
N ASP A 209 -8.94 12.26 22.48
CA ASP A 209 -8.15 12.25 23.71
C ASP A 209 -6.89 13.12 23.58
N LEU A 210 -6.40 13.62 24.74
CA LEU A 210 -5.13 14.31 24.88
C LEU A 210 -4.43 13.81 26.14
N GLN A 211 -3.28 13.18 25.99
CA GLN A 211 -2.47 12.66 27.09
C GLN A 211 -1.09 13.31 27.12
N TYR A 212 -0.65 13.76 28.29
CA TYR A 212 0.71 14.20 28.53
C TYR A 212 1.53 13.01 28.99
N LEU A 213 2.43 12.52 28.13
CA LEU A 213 3.26 11.35 28.39
C LEU A 213 4.44 11.72 29.29
N ASP A 214 5.04 12.89 29.05
CA ASP A 214 6.09 13.49 29.88
C ASP A 214 6.08 15.02 29.71
N LYS A 215 7.09 15.71 30.28
CA LYS A 215 7.19 17.18 30.23
C LYS A 215 7.34 17.74 28.80
N ASN A 216 7.84 16.93 27.87
CA ASN A 216 8.19 17.35 26.52
C ASN A 216 7.34 16.68 25.44
N ARG A 217 6.48 15.71 25.79
CA ARG A 217 5.69 14.94 24.82
C ARG A 217 4.26 14.78 25.28
N CYS A 218 3.36 15.00 24.36
CA CYS A 218 1.94 14.67 24.50
C CYS A 218 1.47 13.91 23.28
N GLN A 219 0.41 13.17 23.44
CA GLN A 219 -0.31 12.44 22.41
C GLN A 219 -1.69 13.05 22.25
N LEU A 220 -2.02 13.45 21.02
CA LEU A 220 -3.37 13.80 20.63
C LEU A 220 -3.98 12.64 19.84
N VAL A 221 -5.23 12.35 20.09
CA VAL A 221 -5.98 11.32 19.37
C VAL A 221 -7.20 11.96 18.70
N TYR A 222 -7.28 11.78 17.41
CA TYR A 222 -8.38 12.23 16.57
C TYR A 222 -9.03 11.09 15.84
#